data_629eb618784323fd931583440b9ea007
#
_entry.id   629eb618784323fd931583440b9ea007
#
_cell.length_a   1.000
_cell.length_b   1.000
_cell.length_c   1.000
_cell.angle_alpha   90.00
_cell.angle_beta   90.00
_cell.angle_gamma   90.00
#
_symmetry.space_group_name_H-M   'P 1'
#
loop_
_entity.id
_entity.type
_entity.pdbx_description
1 polymer ?
#
loop_
_entity_poly.entity_id
_entity_poly.type
_entity_poly.pdbx_seq_one_letter_code
_entity_poly.pdbx_strand_id
1 'polypeptide(L)'
;MKKFLIPLLLISVSGGFGQVNDHKWRAATEKELKALIPSRVAVENERIETEFRTASGITDGHGKFIAGVVMITSGYAAEGKYTHFFITQVGIRCGDVELRRGEYVFGHKRIDQNTLEVKFYEASTGKHVGDLKAGLDPKRGPVRSLMTVPPGAEKPVIKIGRFFFEYAITG
;
A
#
# COMPACT_ATOMS: atom_id res chain seq x y z
N MET A 1 72.21 17.01 -19.96
CA MET A 1 70.87 17.42 -19.41
C MET A 1 69.88 16.37 -19.83
N LYS A 2 69.48 15.45 -18.92
CA LYS A 2 68.49 14.37 -19.17
C LYS A 2 67.14 14.87 -18.70
N LYS A 3 66.19 15.05 -19.62
CA LYS A 3 64.81 15.39 -19.29
C LYS A 3 64.06 14.11 -18.95
N PHE A 4 63.62 13.97 -17.68
CA PHE A 4 62.73 12.92 -17.24
C PHE A 4 61.29 13.31 -17.61
N LEU A 5 60.65 12.51 -18.45
CA LEU A 5 59.23 12.59 -18.74
C LEU A 5 58.50 11.69 -17.73
N ILE A 6 57.62 12.25 -16.89
CA ILE A 6 56.74 11.51 -15.99
C ILE A 6 55.44 11.27 -16.75
N PRO A 7 54.98 10.02 -16.91
CA PRO A 7 53.70 9.77 -17.52
C PRO A 7 52.58 10.04 -16.48
N LEU A 8 51.67 10.95 -16.84
CA LEU A 8 50.45 11.24 -16.09
C LEU A 8 49.45 10.07 -16.27
N LEU A 9 49.27 9.30 -15.21
CA LEU A 9 48.29 8.19 -15.17
C LEU A 9 46.90 8.76 -14.95
N LEU A 10 46.09 8.79 -16.02
CA LEU A 10 44.66 9.12 -15.94
C LEU A 10 43.89 7.93 -15.33
N ILE A 11 43.52 8.07 -14.08
CA ILE A 11 42.57 7.14 -13.42
C ILE A 11 41.16 7.54 -13.84
N SER A 12 40.58 6.81 -14.78
CA SER A 12 39.16 6.93 -15.10
C SER A 12 38.34 6.24 -14.02
N VAL A 13 37.73 7.03 -13.14
CA VAL A 13 36.71 6.56 -12.18
C VAL A 13 35.44 6.31 -12.97
N SER A 14 35.20 5.05 -13.32
CA SER A 14 33.90 4.60 -13.83
C SER A 14 32.89 4.65 -12.68
N GLY A 15 32.17 5.75 -12.58
CA GLY A 15 31.01 5.87 -11.72
C GLY A 15 29.96 4.87 -12.23
N GLY A 16 29.80 3.75 -11.50
CA GLY A 16 28.69 2.85 -11.73
C GLY A 16 27.39 3.57 -11.39
N PHE A 17 26.69 4.04 -12.41
CA PHE A 17 25.28 4.40 -12.27
C PHE A 17 24.54 3.13 -11.90
N GLY A 18 24.17 3.00 -10.61
CA GLY A 18 23.25 1.99 -10.17
C GLY A 18 22.00 2.07 -11.05
N GLN A 19 21.68 0.99 -11.76
CA GLN A 19 20.40 0.86 -12.44
C GLN A 19 19.31 1.10 -11.37
N VAL A 20 18.64 2.24 -11.47
CA VAL A 20 17.36 2.44 -10.84
C VAL A 20 16.44 1.44 -11.53
N ASN A 21 16.18 0.31 -10.88
CA ASN A 21 15.17 -0.63 -11.33
C ASN A 21 13.84 0.12 -11.26
N ASP A 22 13.43 0.69 -12.39
CA ASP A 22 12.16 1.36 -12.57
C ASP A 22 11.05 0.28 -12.61
N HIS A 23 10.78 -0.32 -11.44
CA HIS A 23 9.67 -1.24 -11.27
C HIS A 23 8.39 -0.45 -11.42
N LYS A 24 7.86 -0.47 -12.62
CA LYS A 24 6.62 0.23 -12.95
C LYS A 24 5.44 -0.48 -12.29
N TRP A 25 5.04 0.01 -11.14
CA TRP A 25 3.83 -0.44 -10.47
C TRP A 25 2.61 -0.23 -11.35
N ARG A 26 1.75 -1.24 -11.43
CA ARG A 26 0.48 -1.22 -12.18
C ARG A 26 -0.64 -1.80 -11.35
N ALA A 27 -1.88 -1.54 -11.76
CA ALA A 27 -3.03 -2.23 -11.19
C ALA A 27 -2.86 -3.76 -11.35
N ALA A 28 -3.12 -4.49 -10.28
CA ALA A 28 -3.16 -5.94 -10.30
C ALA A 28 -4.43 -6.42 -11.02
N THR A 29 -4.29 -7.49 -11.80
CA THR A 29 -5.42 -8.13 -12.47
C THR A 29 -6.28 -8.91 -11.48
N GLU A 30 -7.53 -9.19 -11.85
CA GLU A 30 -8.42 -10.02 -11.02
C GLU A 30 -7.81 -11.40 -10.70
N LYS A 31 -7.12 -12.00 -11.68
CA LYS A 31 -6.43 -13.29 -11.50
C LYS A 31 -5.32 -13.22 -10.46
N GLU A 32 -4.53 -12.15 -10.50
CA GLU A 32 -3.46 -11.91 -9.52
C GLU A 32 -4.03 -11.68 -8.12
N LEU A 33 -5.10 -10.89 -8.01
CA LEU A 33 -5.77 -10.65 -6.73
C LEU A 33 -6.41 -11.92 -6.17
N LYS A 34 -7.02 -12.78 -7.01
CA LYS A 34 -7.57 -14.08 -6.58
C LYS A 34 -6.51 -15.04 -6.08
N ALA A 35 -5.30 -14.99 -6.63
CA ALA A 35 -4.18 -15.80 -6.16
C ALA A 35 -3.58 -15.27 -4.84
N LEU A 36 -3.72 -13.97 -4.56
CA LEU A 36 -3.14 -13.31 -3.40
C LEU A 36 -4.09 -13.27 -2.19
N ILE A 37 -5.37 -12.95 -2.41
CA ILE A 37 -6.36 -12.71 -1.36
C ILE A 37 -7.21 -13.99 -1.17
N PRO A 38 -7.14 -14.64 0.00
CA PRO A 38 -7.98 -15.80 0.27
C PRO A 38 -9.44 -15.41 0.49
N SER A 39 -10.36 -16.34 0.29
CA SER A 39 -11.80 -16.14 0.56
C SER A 39 -12.10 -15.87 2.04
N ARG A 40 -11.24 -16.34 2.93
CA ARG A 40 -11.28 -16.06 4.37
C ARG A 40 -9.90 -15.71 4.87
N VAL A 41 -9.79 -14.57 5.52
CA VAL A 41 -8.54 -14.07 6.11
C VAL A 41 -8.50 -14.36 7.60
N ALA A 42 -7.31 -14.63 8.11
CA ALA A 42 -7.08 -14.77 9.54
C ALA A 42 -6.95 -13.38 10.17
N VAL A 43 -7.76 -13.10 11.17
CA VAL A 43 -7.70 -11.88 11.96
C VAL A 43 -7.77 -12.27 13.43
N GLU A 44 -6.67 -12.08 14.14
CA GLU A 44 -6.51 -12.59 15.52
C GLU A 44 -6.81 -14.10 15.58
N ASN A 45 -7.85 -14.49 16.28
CA ASN A 45 -8.27 -15.88 16.44
C ASN A 45 -9.44 -16.28 15.52
N GLU A 46 -9.85 -15.41 14.60
CA GLU A 46 -11.02 -15.61 13.76
C GLU A 46 -10.65 -15.78 12.28
N ARG A 47 -11.56 -16.37 11.52
CA ARG A 47 -11.52 -16.47 10.06
C ARG A 47 -12.67 -15.67 9.49
N ILE A 48 -12.34 -14.49 8.90
CA ILE A 48 -13.33 -13.55 8.39
C ILE A 48 -13.43 -13.67 6.88
N GLU A 49 -14.64 -13.77 6.38
CA GLU A 49 -14.93 -13.86 4.95
C GLU A 49 -14.65 -12.54 4.23
N THR A 50 -14.10 -12.62 3.02
CA THR A 50 -13.79 -11.44 2.20
C THR A 50 -14.82 -11.23 1.10
N GLU A 51 -15.19 -9.97 0.84
CA GLU A 51 -16.03 -9.59 -0.29
C GLU A 51 -15.12 -9.31 -1.51
N PHE A 52 -14.75 -10.38 -2.22
CA PHE A 52 -13.73 -10.30 -3.27
C PHE A 52 -14.03 -9.26 -4.37
N ARG A 53 -15.31 -8.95 -4.67
CA ARG A 53 -15.67 -7.93 -5.65
C ARG A 53 -15.15 -6.53 -5.31
N THR A 54 -14.78 -6.32 -4.06
CA THR A 54 -14.19 -5.07 -3.58
C THR A 54 -12.66 -5.07 -3.62
N ALA A 55 -12.05 -6.19 -3.97
CA ALA A 55 -10.60 -6.34 -3.99
C ALA A 55 -9.96 -5.32 -4.95
N SER A 56 -8.91 -4.69 -4.49
CA SER A 56 -8.11 -3.76 -5.27
C SER A 56 -6.66 -3.85 -4.85
N GLY A 57 -5.75 -3.71 -5.79
CA GLY A 57 -4.32 -3.77 -5.51
C GLY A 57 -3.48 -3.40 -6.70
N ILE A 58 -2.20 -3.30 -6.43
CA ILE A 58 -1.14 -3.02 -7.40
C ILE A 58 -0.03 -4.06 -7.29
N THR A 59 0.73 -4.23 -8.36
CA THR A 59 1.90 -5.11 -8.43
C THR A 59 3.04 -4.45 -9.20
N ASP A 60 4.27 -4.83 -8.86
CA ASP A 60 5.46 -4.49 -9.62
C ASP A 60 5.69 -5.43 -10.82
N GLY A 61 4.81 -6.43 -10.99
CA GLY A 61 4.95 -7.47 -12.02
C GLY A 61 6.01 -8.54 -11.74
N HIS A 62 6.73 -8.44 -10.63
CA HIS A 62 7.81 -9.36 -10.20
C HIS A 62 7.49 -10.07 -8.88
N GLY A 63 6.22 -10.15 -8.53
CA GLY A 63 5.74 -10.88 -7.35
C GLY A 63 5.61 -10.04 -6.08
N LYS A 64 5.70 -8.71 -6.17
CA LYS A 64 5.36 -7.81 -5.07
C LYS A 64 3.98 -7.21 -5.28
N PHE A 65 3.22 -7.15 -4.19
CA PHE A 65 1.86 -6.64 -4.19
C PHE A 65 1.61 -5.69 -3.03
N ILE A 66 0.71 -4.75 -3.26
CA ILE A 66 0.02 -3.95 -2.25
C ILE A 66 -1.46 -4.08 -2.60
N ALA A 67 -2.24 -4.72 -1.75
CA ALA A 67 -3.64 -5.01 -2.07
C ALA A 67 -4.51 -5.03 -0.81
N GLY A 68 -5.80 -4.87 -1.00
CA GLY A 68 -6.76 -4.98 0.06
C GLY A 68 -8.13 -5.40 -0.43
N VAL A 69 -9.02 -5.71 0.50
CA VAL A 69 -10.37 -6.18 0.27
C VAL A 69 -11.25 -5.84 1.46
N VAL A 70 -12.52 -5.60 1.23
CA VAL A 70 -13.52 -5.46 2.31
C VAL A 70 -13.78 -6.82 2.93
N MET A 71 -13.88 -6.86 4.26
CA MET A 71 -14.27 -8.05 5.01
C MET A 71 -15.75 -8.00 5.36
N ILE A 72 -16.39 -9.16 5.37
CA ILE A 72 -17.79 -9.29 5.80
C ILE A 72 -17.81 -9.42 7.32
N THR A 73 -17.95 -8.28 7.98
CA THR A 73 -17.94 -8.18 9.45
C THR A 73 -19.22 -7.53 9.94
N SER A 74 -19.87 -8.09 10.97
CA SER A 74 -21.07 -7.50 11.56
C SER A 74 -20.77 -6.68 12.83
N GLY A 75 -19.89 -7.15 13.70
CA GLY A 75 -19.56 -6.50 14.97
C GLY A 75 -18.48 -5.43 14.86
N TYR A 76 -17.38 -5.78 14.26
CA TYR A 76 -16.21 -4.89 14.17
C TYR A 76 -16.44 -3.61 13.35
N ALA A 77 -17.31 -3.67 12.34
CA ALA A 77 -17.65 -2.52 11.51
C ALA A 77 -18.38 -1.43 12.30
N ALA A 78 -19.23 -1.82 13.27
CA ALA A 78 -19.96 -0.87 14.12
C ALA A 78 -19.01 -0.06 15.02
N GLU A 79 -17.89 -0.64 15.41
CA GLU A 79 -16.85 0.00 16.21
C GLU A 79 -15.82 0.75 15.33
N GLY A 80 -15.90 0.64 14.00
CA GLY A 80 -14.94 1.20 13.06
C GLY A 80 -13.56 0.52 13.15
N LYS A 81 -13.49 -0.72 13.63
CA LYS A 81 -12.24 -1.40 13.95
C LYS A 81 -11.68 -2.19 12.77
N TYR A 82 -12.39 -3.22 12.30
CA TYR A 82 -11.92 -4.08 11.23
C TYR A 82 -12.95 -4.13 10.10
N THR A 83 -12.72 -3.38 9.05
CA THR A 83 -13.60 -3.36 7.87
C THR A 83 -12.89 -3.86 6.62
N HIS A 84 -11.57 -3.76 6.59
CA HIS A 84 -10.76 -4.10 5.44
C HIS A 84 -9.56 -4.96 5.86
N PHE A 85 -9.27 -5.98 5.07
CA PHE A 85 -7.99 -6.68 5.09
C PHE A 85 -7.04 -6.00 4.09
N PHE A 86 -5.78 -5.89 4.45
CA PHE A 86 -4.76 -5.23 3.65
C PHE A 86 -3.43 -6.00 3.74
N ILE A 87 -2.85 -6.29 2.59
CA ILE A 87 -1.55 -6.96 2.49
C ILE A 87 -0.57 -6.06 1.75
N THR A 88 0.62 -5.92 2.29
CA THR A 88 1.73 -5.31 1.58
C THR A 88 2.94 -6.23 1.62
N GLN A 89 3.55 -6.44 0.46
CA GLN A 89 4.76 -7.25 0.32
C GLN A 89 6.03 -6.40 0.21
N VAL A 90 5.90 -5.10 0.38
CA VAL A 90 6.96 -4.10 0.46
C VAL A 90 6.68 -3.16 1.63
N GLY A 91 7.67 -2.39 2.05
CA GLY A 91 7.42 -1.29 2.99
C GLY A 91 6.62 -0.18 2.34
N ILE A 92 5.63 0.36 3.05
CA ILE A 92 4.92 1.56 2.64
C ILE A 92 4.77 2.52 3.82
N ARG A 93 4.67 3.79 3.51
CA ARG A 93 4.36 4.85 4.47
C ARG A 93 3.09 5.58 4.03
N CYS A 94 2.13 5.68 4.95
CA CYS A 94 0.85 6.36 4.76
C CYS A 94 0.76 7.48 5.81
N GLY A 95 1.06 8.73 5.42
CA GLY A 95 1.26 9.79 6.41
C GLY A 95 2.38 9.45 7.39
N ASP A 96 2.07 9.42 8.68
CA ASP A 96 3.00 9.02 9.75
C ASP A 96 2.97 7.51 10.07
N VAL A 97 2.12 6.75 9.41
CA VAL A 97 1.99 5.30 9.62
C VAL A 97 2.94 4.56 8.69
N GLU A 98 3.85 3.78 9.25
CA GLU A 98 4.73 2.88 8.51
C GLU A 98 4.21 1.45 8.59
N LEU A 99 3.94 0.86 7.43
CA LEU A 99 3.56 -0.54 7.28
C LEU A 99 4.73 -1.30 6.64
N ARG A 100 5.33 -2.20 7.40
CA ARG A 100 6.32 -3.14 6.87
C ARG A 100 5.63 -4.22 6.05
N ARG A 101 6.40 -5.05 5.35
CA ARG A 101 5.85 -6.24 4.70
C ARG A 101 5.04 -7.07 5.71
N GLY A 102 3.76 -7.32 5.42
CA GLY A 102 2.87 -8.04 6.33
C GLY A 102 1.40 -7.95 5.95
N GLU A 103 0.59 -8.52 6.80
CA GLU A 103 -0.86 -8.52 6.72
C GLU A 103 -1.45 -7.66 7.83
N TYR A 104 -2.37 -6.81 7.45
CA TYR A 104 -3.00 -5.82 8.30
C TYR A 104 -4.50 -5.88 8.16
N VAL A 105 -5.18 -5.36 9.15
CA VAL A 105 -6.58 -4.97 9.05
C VAL A 105 -6.70 -3.50 9.37
N PHE A 106 -7.64 -2.84 8.74
CA PHE A 106 -7.96 -1.48 9.10
C PHE A 106 -9.46 -1.24 9.14
N GLY A 107 -9.85 -0.30 9.97
CA GLY A 107 -11.18 0.23 10.02
C GLY A 107 -11.15 1.74 9.85
N HIS A 108 -12.33 2.33 9.66
CA HIS A 108 -12.45 3.76 9.54
C HIS A 108 -13.71 4.28 10.22
N LYS A 109 -13.62 5.49 10.74
CA LYS A 109 -14.73 6.21 11.33
C LYS A 109 -14.78 7.62 10.77
N ARG A 110 -15.97 8.08 10.41
CA ARG A 110 -16.16 9.45 9.96
C ARG A 110 -16.02 10.40 11.15
N ILE A 111 -15.11 11.38 11.04
CA ILE A 111 -14.91 12.42 12.06
C ILE A 111 -15.76 13.63 11.73
N ASP A 112 -15.79 14.04 10.46
CA ASP A 112 -16.57 15.17 9.96
C ASP A 112 -17.01 14.94 8.50
N GLN A 113 -17.54 15.94 7.84
CA GLN A 113 -18.02 15.81 6.46
C GLN A 113 -16.92 15.50 5.45
N ASN A 114 -15.68 15.89 5.75
CA ASN A 114 -14.55 15.83 4.82
C ASN A 114 -13.44 14.88 5.27
N THR A 115 -13.58 14.22 6.43
CA THR A 115 -12.49 13.45 7.03
C THR A 115 -12.95 12.10 7.58
N LEU A 116 -12.19 11.03 7.22
CA LEU A 116 -12.21 9.75 7.92
C LEU A 116 -10.96 9.61 8.78
N GLU A 117 -11.11 9.10 9.99
CA GLU A 117 -10.02 8.50 10.74
C GLU A 117 -9.88 7.05 10.32
N VAL A 118 -8.67 6.64 9.93
CA VAL A 118 -8.34 5.27 9.52
C VAL A 118 -7.33 4.70 10.51
N LYS A 119 -7.62 3.52 11.07
CA LYS A 119 -6.77 2.87 12.08
C LYS A 119 -6.27 1.54 11.56
N PHE A 120 -4.96 1.34 11.58
CA PHE A 120 -4.29 0.12 11.15
C PHE A 120 -3.92 -0.76 12.34
N TYR A 121 -4.10 -2.08 12.16
CA TYR A 121 -3.74 -3.12 13.12
C TYR A 121 -3.05 -4.26 12.40
N GLU A 122 -2.12 -4.95 13.06
CA GLU A 122 -1.59 -6.22 12.58
C GLU A 122 -2.71 -7.26 12.54
N ALA A 123 -2.89 -7.96 11.42
CA ALA A 123 -3.99 -8.91 11.27
C ALA A 123 -3.90 -10.07 12.26
N SER A 124 -2.70 -10.59 12.50
CA SER A 124 -2.48 -11.77 13.34
C SER A 124 -2.64 -11.53 14.85
N THR A 125 -2.36 -10.31 15.31
CA THR A 125 -2.30 -9.99 16.75
C THR A 125 -3.35 -8.98 17.19
N GLY A 126 -3.96 -8.26 16.25
CA GLY A 126 -4.82 -7.12 16.55
C GLY A 126 -4.07 -5.92 17.16
N LYS A 127 -2.73 -5.97 17.15
CA LYS A 127 -1.90 -4.88 17.68
C LYS A 127 -2.09 -3.63 16.84
N HIS A 128 -2.41 -2.52 17.50
CA HIS A 128 -2.51 -1.22 16.85
C HIS A 128 -1.16 -0.76 16.28
N VAL A 129 -1.15 -0.33 15.03
CA VAL A 129 0.04 0.12 14.31
C VAL A 129 0.08 1.64 14.20
N GLY A 130 -1.04 2.26 13.90
CA GLY A 130 -1.13 3.72 13.78
C GLY A 130 -2.44 4.19 13.18
N ASP A 131 -2.66 5.50 13.29
CA ASP A 131 -3.84 6.19 12.81
C ASP A 131 -3.45 7.24 11.77
N LEU A 132 -4.30 7.41 10.78
CA LEU A 132 -4.17 8.48 9.80
C LEU A 132 -5.53 9.10 9.47
N LYS A 133 -5.49 10.26 8.82
CA LYS A 133 -6.69 10.92 8.31
C LYS A 133 -6.76 10.79 6.80
N ALA A 134 -7.90 10.32 6.30
CA ALA A 134 -8.24 10.32 4.88
C ALA A 134 -9.14 11.51 4.58
N GLY A 135 -8.77 12.31 3.59
CA GLY A 135 -9.52 13.48 3.14
C GLY A 135 -10.56 13.13 2.07
N LEU A 136 -11.56 13.98 1.91
CA LEU A 136 -12.54 13.84 0.83
C LEU A 136 -11.88 14.10 -0.52
N ASP A 137 -12.09 13.19 -1.48
CA ASP A 137 -11.61 13.36 -2.84
C ASP A 137 -12.44 14.44 -3.56
N PRO A 138 -11.82 15.54 -4.00
CA PRO A 138 -12.52 16.60 -4.72
C PRO A 138 -12.93 16.16 -6.13
N LYS A 139 -12.31 15.10 -6.67
CA LYS A 139 -12.62 14.56 -8.00
C LYS A 139 -13.93 13.78 -7.96
N ARG A 140 -14.87 14.14 -8.82
CA ARG A 140 -16.08 13.34 -9.06
C ARG A 140 -15.70 12.16 -9.94
N GLY A 141 -15.92 10.95 -9.45
CA GLY A 141 -15.64 9.71 -10.17
C GLY A 141 -16.40 8.53 -9.57
N PRO A 142 -16.21 7.33 -10.13
CA PRO A 142 -16.83 6.11 -9.58
C PRO A 142 -16.42 5.91 -8.14
N VAL A 143 -17.40 5.68 -7.28
CA VAL A 143 -17.16 5.37 -5.86
C VAL A 143 -16.97 3.87 -5.72
N ARG A 144 -15.83 3.46 -5.20
CA ARG A 144 -15.52 2.06 -4.88
C ARG A 144 -15.27 1.92 -3.38
N SER A 145 -15.61 0.78 -2.83
CA SER A 145 -15.36 0.49 -1.40
C SER A 145 -13.87 0.57 -1.07
N LEU A 146 -13.03 0.08 -1.97
CA LEU A 146 -11.58 0.18 -1.88
C LEU A 146 -10.97 0.35 -3.28
N MET A 147 -9.95 1.19 -3.40
CA MET A 147 -9.17 1.35 -4.62
C MET A 147 -7.73 1.74 -4.29
N THR A 148 -6.78 0.98 -4.80
CA THR A 148 -5.34 1.31 -4.73
C THR A 148 -4.88 1.84 -6.08
N VAL A 149 -4.43 3.09 -6.11
CA VAL A 149 -3.91 3.76 -7.31
C VAL A 149 -2.38 3.62 -7.33
N PRO A 150 -1.79 3.06 -8.40
CA PRO A 150 -0.34 2.87 -8.45
C PRO A 150 0.41 4.20 -8.58
N PRO A 151 1.70 4.24 -8.19
CA PRO A 151 2.60 5.35 -8.55
C PRO A 151 2.66 5.54 -10.07
N GLY A 152 2.68 6.78 -10.52
CA GLY A 152 2.73 7.10 -11.95
C GLY A 152 2.52 8.58 -12.20
N ALA A 153 1.73 8.92 -13.22
CA ALA A 153 1.38 10.31 -13.55
C ALA A 153 0.57 11.01 -12.44
N GLU A 154 -0.12 10.24 -11.63
CA GLU A 154 -0.83 10.73 -10.44
C GLU A 154 -0.12 10.28 -9.16
N LYS A 155 -0.36 10.99 -8.06
CA LYS A 155 0.12 10.56 -6.74
C LYS A 155 -0.49 9.23 -6.37
N PRO A 156 0.29 8.30 -5.78
CA PRO A 156 -0.23 7.03 -5.30
C PRO A 156 -1.15 7.25 -4.11
N VAL A 157 -2.37 6.75 -4.21
CA VAL A 157 -3.39 6.91 -3.17
C VAL A 157 -4.14 5.60 -2.92
N ILE A 158 -4.62 5.44 -1.70
CA ILE A 158 -5.62 4.44 -1.34
C ILE A 158 -6.93 5.18 -1.09
N LYS A 159 -7.99 4.77 -1.79
CA LYS A 159 -9.33 5.34 -1.66
C LYS A 159 -10.26 4.40 -0.92
N ILE A 160 -11.05 4.95 -0.04
CA ILE A 160 -12.13 4.28 0.72
C ILE A 160 -13.41 5.06 0.44
N GLY A 161 -14.26 4.55 -0.44
CA GLY A 161 -15.41 5.30 -0.90
C GLY A 161 -14.99 6.59 -1.62
N ARG A 162 -15.37 7.74 -1.06
CA ARG A 162 -15.00 9.08 -1.55
C ARG A 162 -13.77 9.69 -0.86
N PHE A 163 -13.18 8.98 0.07
CA PHE A 163 -12.04 9.48 0.84
C PHE A 163 -10.76 8.84 0.34
N PHE A 164 -9.63 9.54 0.53
CA PHE A 164 -8.34 9.03 0.14
C PHE A 164 -7.25 9.46 1.11
N PHE A 165 -6.18 8.70 1.12
CA PHE A 165 -4.90 9.07 1.70
C PHE A 165 -3.76 8.69 0.78
N GLU A 166 -2.69 9.48 0.79
CA GLU A 166 -1.49 9.21 0.00
C GLU A 166 -0.65 8.13 0.67
N TYR A 167 0.09 7.37 -0.15
CA TYR A 167 1.10 6.45 0.35
C TYR A 167 2.41 6.59 -0.45
N ALA A 168 3.52 6.14 0.13
CA ALA A 168 4.81 6.05 -0.53
C ALA A 168 5.39 4.64 -0.31
N ILE A 169 5.98 4.05 -1.35
CA ILE A 169 6.72 2.78 -1.24
C ILE A 169 8.10 3.10 -0.68
N THR A 170 8.51 2.40 0.39
CA THR A 170 9.74 2.71 1.13
C THR A 170 10.83 1.63 1.02
N GLY A 171 10.56 0.50 0.35
CA GLY A 171 11.57 -0.56 0.15
C GLY A 171 10.97 -1.93 -0.14
#